data_52a3d451af59f3604e57f8c3fb8420d5
#
_entry.id   52a3d451af59f3604e57f8c3fb8420d5
#
_cell.length_a   1.000
_cell.length_b   1.000
_cell.length_c   1.000
_cell.angle_alpha   90.00
_cell.angle_beta   90.00
_cell.angle_gamma   90.00
#
_symmetry.space_group_name_H-M   'P 1'
#
loop_
_entity.id
_entity.type
_entity.pdbx_description
1 polymer ?
#
loop_
_entity_poly.entity_id
_entity_poly.type
_entity_poly.pdbx_seq_one_letter_code
_entity_poly.pdbx_strand_id
1 'polypeptide(L)'
;MNKRIFVSGCYDMLHSGHVAFFKEVSSYGDLYVGLGSDATIRDLKGRSTVNSEQERLYMVKSCRYVTDAWVNKGSGILDFETDLRAFRPDVFVVNEDGHSPAKEKLCTELEIDYLILKRIPEAGLPPRSTTALRTGEAQCQLPFRLDLAGTWIDQPYVNKFGPGWAITISIEPSIEFMERCGMSTSTRNAARKLWPYQLPLDHPEKLAEMLFRYENEPGRTEISGAQDSIGICMPGLNRHYYDGGYWPTRIESCHDESILS
;
A
#
# COMPACT_ATOMS: atom_id res chain seq x y z
N MET A 1 11.80 36.64 -4.18
CA MET A 1 10.68 35.85 -4.67
C MET A 1 11.05 34.38 -4.41
N ASN A 2 10.08 33.56 -4.00
CA ASN A 2 10.31 32.12 -3.89
C ASN A 2 10.56 31.53 -5.28
N LYS A 3 11.33 30.44 -5.35
CA LYS A 3 11.49 29.67 -6.58
C LYS A 3 10.13 29.12 -7.02
N ARG A 4 9.84 29.14 -8.30
CA ARG A 4 8.67 28.48 -8.89
C ARG A 4 9.04 27.04 -9.23
N ILE A 5 8.40 26.11 -8.56
CA ILE A 5 8.65 24.68 -8.71
C ILE A 5 7.49 24.07 -9.51
N PHE A 6 7.80 23.30 -10.54
CA PHE A 6 6.81 22.62 -11.36
C PHE A 6 6.92 21.11 -11.23
N VAL A 7 5.78 20.45 -11.18
CA VAL A 7 5.66 18.99 -11.27
C VAL A 7 4.55 18.64 -12.25
N SER A 8 4.65 17.50 -12.92
CA SER A 8 3.58 17.00 -13.78
C SER A 8 3.27 15.53 -13.50
N GLY A 9 1.99 15.19 -13.55
CA GLY A 9 1.54 13.82 -13.30
C GLY A 9 0.07 13.59 -13.58
N CYS A 10 -0.36 12.33 -13.41
CA CYS A 10 -1.75 11.92 -13.57
C CYS A 10 -2.62 12.30 -12.37
N TYR A 11 -2.15 12.06 -11.16
CA TYR A 11 -2.83 12.28 -9.87
C TYR A 11 -4.24 11.66 -9.79
N ASP A 12 -4.47 10.59 -10.55
CA ASP A 12 -5.71 9.81 -10.44
C ASP A 12 -5.72 9.04 -9.12
N MET A 13 -6.88 9.05 -8.42
CA MET A 13 -7.00 8.52 -7.06
C MET A 13 -5.94 9.14 -6.12
N LEU A 14 -6.03 10.45 -5.88
CA LEU A 14 -5.08 11.17 -5.00
C LEU A 14 -4.93 10.42 -3.67
N HIS A 15 -3.69 10.13 -3.28
CA HIS A 15 -3.37 9.34 -2.09
C HIS A 15 -2.18 9.94 -1.31
N SER A 16 -1.92 9.39 -0.10
CA SER A 16 -0.87 9.89 0.80
C SER A 16 0.50 10.05 0.15
N GLY A 17 0.89 9.17 -0.78
CA GLY A 17 2.16 9.28 -1.50
C GLY A 17 2.25 10.51 -2.40
N HIS A 18 1.15 10.95 -3.04
CA HIS A 18 1.12 12.20 -3.78
C HIS A 18 1.23 13.41 -2.84
N VAL A 19 0.52 13.38 -1.71
CA VAL A 19 0.56 14.47 -0.73
C VAL A 19 1.94 14.59 -0.08
N ALA A 20 2.61 13.46 0.24
CA ALA A 20 3.98 13.45 0.75
C ALA A 20 4.96 14.07 -0.27
N PHE A 21 4.82 13.72 -1.54
CA PHE A 21 5.62 14.32 -2.61
C PHE A 21 5.37 15.84 -2.73
N PHE A 22 4.12 16.30 -2.70
CA PHE A 22 3.81 17.73 -2.73
C PHE A 22 4.39 18.47 -1.51
N LYS A 23 4.34 17.85 -0.32
CA LYS A 23 4.94 18.38 0.90
C LYS A 23 6.45 18.56 0.74
N GLU A 24 7.14 17.53 0.25
CA GLU A 24 8.58 17.58 0.03
C GLU A 24 8.95 18.66 -1.00
N VAL A 25 8.28 18.64 -2.17
CA VAL A 25 8.56 19.58 -3.26
C VAL A 25 8.28 21.02 -2.86
N SER A 26 7.23 21.28 -2.05
CA SER A 26 6.91 22.63 -1.57
C SER A 26 7.98 23.22 -0.64
N SER A 27 8.91 22.42 -0.12
CA SER A 27 10.04 22.91 0.66
C SER A 27 11.11 23.61 -0.19
N TYR A 28 11.10 23.40 -1.51
CA TYR A 28 12.01 24.03 -2.46
C TYR A 28 11.49 25.39 -2.98
N GLY A 29 10.20 25.67 -2.85
CA GLY A 29 9.58 26.91 -3.32
C GLY A 29 8.06 26.78 -3.53
N ASP A 30 7.49 27.72 -4.29
CA ASP A 30 6.06 27.74 -4.61
C ASP A 30 5.75 26.64 -5.63
N LEU A 31 4.91 25.66 -5.24
CA LEU A 31 4.62 24.48 -6.03
C LEU A 31 3.46 24.70 -7.01
N TYR A 32 3.71 24.43 -8.28
CA TYR A 32 2.75 24.44 -9.38
C TYR A 32 2.63 23.05 -10.00
N VAL A 33 1.39 22.61 -10.26
CA VAL A 33 1.12 21.22 -10.66
C VAL A 33 0.41 21.17 -12.01
N GLY A 34 1.04 20.55 -13.01
CA GLY A 34 0.41 20.18 -14.28
C GLY A 34 -0.24 18.80 -14.21
N LEU A 35 -1.50 18.67 -14.62
CA LEU A 35 -2.21 17.40 -14.68
C LEU A 35 -2.38 16.93 -16.11
N GLY A 36 -2.06 15.68 -16.39
CA GLY A 36 -2.40 15.06 -17.67
C GLY A 36 -3.92 15.02 -17.88
N SER A 37 -4.36 15.41 -19.10
CA SER A 37 -5.79 15.33 -19.46
C SER A 37 -6.29 13.89 -19.48
N ASP A 38 -7.61 13.68 -19.38
CA ASP A 38 -8.21 12.34 -19.48
C ASP A 38 -7.90 11.67 -20.81
N ALA A 39 -7.83 12.46 -21.90
CA ALA A 39 -7.43 11.97 -23.22
C ALA A 39 -5.97 11.49 -23.22
N THR A 40 -5.04 12.32 -22.75
CA THR A 40 -3.61 11.96 -22.65
C THR A 40 -3.39 10.70 -21.83
N ILE A 41 -4.08 10.57 -20.69
CA ILE A 41 -3.91 9.39 -19.82
C ILE A 41 -4.48 8.14 -20.46
N ARG A 42 -5.62 8.23 -21.16
CA ARG A 42 -6.21 7.13 -21.93
C ARG A 42 -5.25 6.63 -23.00
N ASP A 43 -4.65 7.56 -23.75
CA ASP A 43 -3.71 7.23 -24.84
C ASP A 43 -2.42 6.59 -24.30
N LEU A 44 -1.85 7.12 -23.21
CA LEU A 44 -0.60 6.63 -22.65
C LEU A 44 -0.76 5.31 -21.85
N LYS A 45 -1.89 5.12 -21.18
CA LYS A 45 -2.09 3.97 -20.26
C LYS A 45 -3.07 2.94 -20.76
N GLY A 46 -3.70 3.15 -21.94
CA GLY A 46 -4.70 2.25 -22.51
C GLY A 46 -5.97 2.09 -21.66
N ARG A 47 -6.23 3.04 -20.75
CA ARG A 47 -7.35 3.00 -19.81
C ARG A 47 -7.84 4.37 -19.37
N SER A 48 -9.10 4.47 -19.02
CA SER A 48 -9.67 5.69 -18.43
C SER A 48 -9.18 5.93 -16.99
N THR A 49 -9.19 7.19 -16.57
CA THR A 49 -9.04 7.61 -15.17
C THR A 49 -10.26 7.18 -14.35
N VAL A 50 -10.13 7.07 -13.04
CA VAL A 50 -11.25 6.87 -12.10
C VAL A 50 -11.95 8.20 -11.88
N ASN A 51 -11.15 9.25 -11.61
CA ASN A 51 -11.65 10.61 -11.43
C ASN A 51 -11.41 11.41 -12.71
N SER A 52 -12.38 12.19 -13.15
CA SER A 52 -12.24 13.10 -14.28
C SER A 52 -11.13 14.12 -14.04
N GLU A 53 -10.57 14.69 -15.10
CA GLU A 53 -9.53 15.72 -14.99
C GLU A 53 -9.97 16.92 -14.13
N GLN A 54 -11.27 17.26 -14.13
CA GLN A 54 -11.82 18.33 -13.31
C GLN A 54 -11.83 17.97 -11.82
N GLU A 55 -12.21 16.74 -11.46
CA GLU A 55 -12.16 16.25 -10.09
C GLU A 55 -10.71 16.16 -9.59
N ARG A 56 -9.80 15.66 -10.42
CA ARG A 56 -8.37 15.58 -10.11
C ARG A 56 -7.78 16.97 -9.87
N LEU A 57 -8.11 17.92 -10.73
CA LEU A 57 -7.70 19.31 -10.61
C LEU A 57 -8.23 19.93 -9.30
N TYR A 58 -9.52 19.72 -9.00
CA TYR A 58 -10.12 20.21 -7.76
C TYR A 58 -9.40 19.66 -6.51
N MET A 59 -9.14 18.35 -6.47
CA MET A 59 -8.44 17.71 -5.35
C MET A 59 -7.00 18.23 -5.20
N VAL A 60 -6.27 18.35 -6.30
CA VAL A 60 -4.88 18.83 -6.28
C VAL A 60 -4.82 20.29 -5.81
N LYS A 61 -5.71 21.17 -6.30
CA LYS A 61 -5.80 22.57 -5.84
C LYS A 61 -6.16 22.70 -4.37
N SER A 62 -6.86 21.72 -3.82
CA SER A 62 -7.24 21.70 -2.39
C SER A 62 -6.10 21.27 -1.47
N CYS A 63 -4.98 20.77 -2.01
CA CYS A 63 -3.81 20.41 -1.23
C CYS A 63 -3.07 21.66 -0.75
N ARG A 64 -2.90 21.79 0.57
CA ARG A 64 -2.25 22.97 1.19
C ARG A 64 -0.83 23.26 0.73
N TYR A 65 -0.17 22.29 0.11
CA TYR A 65 1.21 22.39 -0.40
C TYR A 65 1.29 22.91 -1.83
N VAL A 66 0.15 23.01 -2.53
CA VAL A 66 0.06 23.42 -3.93
C VAL A 66 -0.35 24.87 -4.00
N THR A 67 0.46 25.66 -4.71
CA THR A 67 0.17 27.10 -4.94
C THR A 67 -0.88 27.27 -6.03
N ASP A 68 -0.75 26.54 -7.15
CA ASP A 68 -1.77 26.46 -8.21
C ASP A 68 -1.59 25.19 -9.04
N ALA A 69 -2.63 24.83 -9.80
CA ALA A 69 -2.61 23.67 -10.67
C ALA A 69 -3.49 23.90 -11.92
N TRP A 70 -3.17 23.18 -13.00
CA TRP A 70 -3.95 23.21 -14.25
C TRP A 70 -3.89 21.88 -14.98
N VAL A 71 -4.84 21.65 -15.88
CA VAL A 71 -4.78 20.53 -16.81
C VAL A 71 -3.88 20.92 -17.98
N ASN A 72 -2.88 20.08 -18.29
CA ASN A 72 -1.94 20.31 -19.38
C ASN A 72 -2.66 20.34 -20.74
N LYS A 73 -2.20 21.22 -21.64
CA LYS A 73 -2.81 21.46 -22.96
C LYS A 73 -2.27 20.55 -24.06
N GLY A 74 -1.15 19.89 -23.81
CA GLY A 74 -0.51 19.01 -24.77
C GLY A 74 -1.00 17.56 -24.70
N SER A 75 -0.26 16.65 -25.35
CA SER A 75 -0.52 15.22 -25.38
C SER A 75 0.76 14.41 -25.28
N GLY A 76 0.65 13.10 -24.98
CA GLY A 76 1.80 12.22 -24.87
C GLY A 76 2.62 12.42 -23.60
N ILE A 77 3.87 11.93 -23.61
CA ILE A 77 4.77 11.95 -22.44
C ILE A 77 5.16 13.37 -22.01
N LEU A 78 5.18 14.31 -22.96
CA LEU A 78 5.50 15.72 -22.76
C LEU A 78 4.25 16.61 -22.88
N ASP A 79 3.10 16.15 -22.44
CA ASP A 79 1.82 16.87 -22.49
C ASP A 79 1.87 18.26 -21.85
N PHE A 80 2.80 18.48 -20.95
CA PHE A 80 3.06 19.75 -20.25
C PHE A 80 4.02 20.70 -21.00
N GLU A 81 4.59 20.31 -22.14
CA GLU A 81 5.64 21.10 -22.80
C GLU A 81 5.19 22.53 -23.13
N THR A 82 3.99 22.69 -23.70
CA THR A 82 3.44 24.03 -24.05
C THR A 82 3.30 24.89 -22.81
N ASP A 83 2.79 24.31 -21.72
CA ASP A 83 2.59 25.01 -20.45
C ASP A 83 3.93 25.34 -19.79
N LEU A 84 4.89 24.42 -19.84
CA LEU A 84 6.24 24.61 -19.29
C LEU A 84 6.98 25.74 -20.00
N ARG A 85 6.88 25.82 -21.35
CA ARG A 85 7.46 26.89 -22.14
C ARG A 85 6.86 28.26 -21.85
N ALA A 86 5.56 28.32 -21.57
CA ALA A 86 4.85 29.53 -21.20
C ALA A 86 5.09 29.95 -19.74
N PHE A 87 5.06 29.01 -18.83
CA PHE A 87 5.17 29.26 -17.38
C PHE A 87 6.61 29.53 -16.93
N ARG A 88 7.60 28.88 -17.54
CA ARG A 88 9.04 29.04 -17.22
C ARG A 88 9.32 28.90 -15.71
N PRO A 89 9.13 27.73 -15.08
CA PRO A 89 9.50 27.52 -13.70
C PRO A 89 11.03 27.55 -13.52
N ASP A 90 11.49 27.76 -12.30
CA ASP A 90 12.91 27.69 -11.96
C ASP A 90 13.39 26.24 -11.88
N VAL A 91 12.54 25.33 -11.40
CA VAL A 91 12.85 23.90 -11.22
C VAL A 91 11.70 23.03 -11.67
N PHE A 92 11.99 21.96 -12.40
CA PHE A 92 11.07 20.87 -12.69
C PHE A 92 11.46 19.65 -11.86
N VAL A 93 10.56 19.20 -11.01
CA VAL A 93 10.80 18.07 -10.09
C VAL A 93 10.01 16.84 -10.54
N VAL A 94 10.65 15.69 -10.51
CA VAL A 94 10.02 14.39 -10.77
C VAL A 94 10.43 13.40 -9.69
N ASN A 95 9.59 12.37 -9.46
CA ASN A 95 10.03 11.18 -8.77
C ASN A 95 10.87 10.29 -9.70
N GLU A 96 11.69 9.41 -9.14
CA GLU A 96 12.50 8.44 -9.88
C GLU A 96 11.70 7.61 -10.90
N ASP A 97 10.45 7.22 -10.56
CA ASP A 97 9.53 6.52 -11.47
C ASP A 97 8.88 7.41 -12.53
N GLY A 98 8.94 8.72 -12.38
CA GLY A 98 8.48 9.72 -13.34
C GLY A 98 9.59 10.29 -14.23
N HIS A 99 10.84 9.91 -13.99
CA HIS A 99 11.99 10.35 -14.81
C HIS A 99 11.92 9.82 -16.24
N SER A 100 12.32 10.64 -17.19
CA SER A 100 12.61 10.22 -18.57
C SER A 100 13.65 11.13 -19.21
N PRO A 101 14.51 10.58 -20.11
CA PRO A 101 15.51 11.38 -20.82
C PRO A 101 14.89 12.52 -21.65
N ALA A 102 13.67 12.34 -22.15
CA ALA A 102 12.96 13.38 -22.90
C ALA A 102 12.60 14.60 -22.04
N LYS A 103 12.20 14.38 -20.78
CA LYS A 103 11.92 15.46 -19.83
C LYS A 103 13.18 16.23 -19.44
N GLU A 104 14.26 15.51 -19.15
CA GLU A 104 15.55 16.10 -18.81
C GLU A 104 16.10 16.95 -19.97
N LYS A 105 16.03 16.42 -21.20
CA LYS A 105 16.42 17.16 -22.41
C LYS A 105 15.61 18.43 -22.59
N LEU A 106 14.29 18.37 -22.45
CA LEU A 106 13.41 19.53 -22.53
C LEU A 106 13.78 20.59 -21.48
N CYS A 107 14.04 20.20 -20.25
CA CYS A 107 14.47 21.12 -19.20
C CYS A 107 15.81 21.77 -19.51
N THR A 108 16.77 21.01 -20.04
CA THR A 108 18.07 21.54 -20.50
C THR A 108 17.89 22.56 -21.61
N GLU A 109 17.03 22.28 -22.60
CA GLU A 109 16.72 23.22 -23.69
C GLU A 109 16.09 24.54 -23.22
N LEU A 110 15.32 24.46 -22.11
CA LEU A 110 14.61 25.60 -21.53
C LEU A 110 15.37 26.32 -20.43
N GLU A 111 16.59 25.86 -20.10
CA GLU A 111 17.37 26.34 -18.95
C GLU A 111 16.61 26.25 -17.61
N ILE A 112 15.89 25.16 -17.41
CA ILE A 112 15.14 24.82 -16.18
C ILE A 112 15.93 23.78 -15.42
N ASP A 113 16.15 23.99 -14.11
CA ASP A 113 16.76 22.99 -13.24
C ASP A 113 15.89 21.72 -13.22
N TYR A 114 16.51 20.54 -13.39
CA TYR A 114 15.79 19.26 -13.34
C TYR A 114 16.20 18.46 -12.11
N LEU A 115 15.24 18.15 -11.23
CA LEU A 115 15.49 17.47 -9.96
C LEU A 115 14.72 16.14 -9.88
N ILE A 116 15.44 15.06 -9.54
CA ILE A 116 14.85 13.74 -9.33
C ILE A 116 14.84 13.45 -7.83
N LEU A 117 13.68 13.17 -7.27
CA LEU A 117 13.49 12.81 -5.87
C LEU A 117 13.15 11.33 -5.73
N LYS A 118 13.53 10.75 -4.61
CA LYS A 118 13.10 9.40 -4.22
C LYS A 118 11.66 9.45 -3.69
N ARG A 119 10.91 8.39 -3.96
CA ARG A 119 9.57 8.26 -3.40
C ARG A 119 9.65 7.80 -1.93
N ILE A 120 9.47 8.73 -1.02
CA ILE A 120 9.49 8.47 0.43
C ILE A 120 8.06 8.69 0.97
N PRO A 121 7.42 7.68 1.59
CA PRO A 121 6.13 7.88 2.24
C PRO A 121 6.27 8.79 3.46
N GLU A 122 5.20 9.49 3.83
CA GLU A 122 5.15 10.25 5.09
C GLU A 122 5.32 9.31 6.28
N ALA A 123 6.03 9.77 7.33
CA ALA A 123 6.29 8.97 8.52
C ALA A 123 4.98 8.40 9.12
N GLY A 124 4.99 7.10 9.40
CA GLY A 124 3.84 6.38 9.93
C GLY A 124 2.76 6.04 8.88
N LEU A 125 2.95 6.35 7.60
CA LEU A 125 2.03 5.98 6.53
C LEU A 125 2.64 4.92 5.59
N PRO A 126 1.83 3.97 5.11
CA PRO A 126 2.30 2.96 4.18
C PRO A 126 2.59 3.57 2.79
N PRO A 127 3.53 3.00 2.03
CA PRO A 127 3.73 3.38 0.63
C PRO A 127 2.45 3.10 -0.18
N ARG A 128 2.07 4.03 -1.04
CA ARG A 128 0.88 3.91 -1.89
C ARG A 128 1.23 4.20 -3.34
N SER A 129 0.58 3.49 -4.26
CA SER A 129 0.59 3.80 -5.68
C SER A 129 -0.81 3.71 -6.28
N THR A 130 -1.10 4.55 -7.27
CA THR A 130 -2.39 4.53 -7.99
C THR A 130 -2.66 3.15 -8.61
N THR A 131 -1.64 2.49 -9.16
CA THR A 131 -1.78 1.16 -9.75
C THR A 131 -2.25 0.15 -8.71
N ALA A 132 -1.56 0.08 -7.57
CA ALA A 132 -1.91 -0.82 -6.49
C ALA A 132 -3.32 -0.54 -5.92
N LEU A 133 -3.72 0.73 -5.81
CA LEU A 133 -5.08 1.10 -5.38
C LEU A 133 -6.15 0.67 -6.39
N ARG A 134 -5.86 0.77 -7.71
CA ARG A 134 -6.82 0.39 -8.76
C ARG A 134 -7.00 -1.11 -8.90
N THR A 135 -5.93 -1.86 -8.81
CA THR A 135 -5.94 -3.32 -8.98
C THR A 135 -6.38 -4.07 -7.73
N GLY A 136 -6.59 -3.33 -6.63
CA GLY A 136 -6.76 -3.95 -5.32
C GLY A 136 -5.45 -4.55 -4.78
N GLU A 137 -4.34 -4.36 -5.51
CA GLU A 137 -2.98 -4.76 -5.11
C GLU A 137 -2.35 -3.79 -4.09
N ALA A 138 -3.01 -2.68 -3.74
CA ALA A 138 -2.80 -2.02 -2.47
C ALA A 138 -3.35 -2.93 -1.37
N GLN A 139 -2.96 -4.19 -1.47
CA GLN A 139 -3.38 -5.22 -0.56
C GLN A 139 -2.80 -4.86 0.80
N CYS A 140 -3.65 -4.95 1.79
CA CYS A 140 -3.26 -5.00 3.17
C CYS A 140 -1.98 -5.84 3.28
N GLN A 141 -0.88 -5.22 3.69
CA GLN A 141 0.35 -5.95 3.97
C GLN A 141 0.06 -6.78 5.22
N LEU A 142 -0.29 -8.04 4.98
CA LEU A 142 -0.58 -8.97 6.05
C LEU A 142 0.72 -9.60 6.53
N PRO A 143 0.94 -9.70 7.84
CA PRO A 143 2.05 -10.44 8.40
C PRO A 143 2.12 -11.87 7.84
N PHE A 144 3.30 -12.45 7.83
CA PHE A 144 3.48 -13.86 7.58
C PHE A 144 3.51 -14.62 8.89
N ARG A 145 2.85 -15.77 8.92
CA ARG A 145 2.94 -16.69 10.03
C ARG A 145 4.10 -17.67 9.79
N LEU A 146 4.91 -17.89 10.82
CA LEU A 146 5.84 -19.00 10.88
C LEU A 146 5.43 -19.94 12.02
N ASP A 147 5.28 -21.23 11.73
CA ASP A 147 5.03 -22.27 12.73
C ASP A 147 6.34 -22.72 13.34
N LEU A 148 6.48 -22.54 14.64
CA LEU A 148 7.64 -23.03 15.39
C LEU A 148 7.42 -24.41 15.97
N ALA A 149 6.17 -24.73 16.37
CA ALA A 149 5.79 -26.03 16.90
C ALA A 149 4.27 -26.26 16.83
N GLY A 150 3.85 -27.53 16.88
CA GLY A 150 2.44 -27.89 16.99
C GLY A 150 1.64 -27.77 15.70
N THR A 151 2.30 -27.87 14.54
CA THR A 151 1.63 -27.90 13.23
C THR A 151 0.54 -29.00 13.21
N TRP A 152 -0.66 -28.65 12.72
CA TRP A 152 -1.86 -29.48 12.67
C TRP A 152 -2.56 -29.75 14.00
N ILE A 153 -2.08 -29.25 15.15
CA ILE A 153 -2.75 -29.42 16.43
C ILE A 153 -4.10 -28.67 16.50
N ASP A 154 -4.32 -27.70 15.63
CA ASP A 154 -5.58 -26.96 15.44
C ASP A 154 -6.67 -27.77 14.72
N GLN A 155 -6.38 -29.03 14.40
CA GLN A 155 -7.34 -29.92 13.76
C GLN A 155 -7.86 -30.94 14.79
N PRO A 156 -9.20 -31.06 15.01
CA PRO A 156 -9.77 -31.98 15.96
C PRO A 156 -9.42 -33.45 15.73
N TYR A 157 -9.17 -33.83 14.47
CA TYR A 157 -8.73 -35.21 14.18
C TYR A 157 -7.31 -35.49 14.69
N VAL A 158 -6.53 -34.46 15.04
CA VAL A 158 -5.22 -34.57 15.68
C VAL A 158 -5.34 -34.39 17.19
N ASN A 159 -5.92 -33.26 17.66
CA ASN A 159 -5.91 -32.88 19.06
C ASN A 159 -6.85 -33.76 19.94
N LYS A 160 -7.77 -34.50 19.33
CA LYS A 160 -8.57 -35.51 20.04
C LYS A 160 -7.76 -36.68 20.64
N PHE A 161 -6.54 -36.93 20.12
CA PHE A 161 -5.65 -37.96 20.67
C PHE A 161 -4.81 -37.43 21.84
N GLY A 162 -4.75 -36.13 22.01
CA GLY A 162 -4.12 -35.45 23.14
C GLY A 162 -4.10 -33.95 22.89
N PRO A 163 -4.60 -33.19 23.85
CA PRO A 163 -4.57 -31.74 23.77
C PRO A 163 -3.11 -31.22 23.74
N GLY A 164 -2.89 -30.07 23.14
CA GLY A 164 -1.51 -29.56 22.99
C GLY A 164 -1.44 -28.11 22.57
N TRP A 165 -0.19 -27.63 22.54
CA TRP A 165 0.16 -26.27 22.17
C TRP A 165 0.64 -26.20 20.74
N ALA A 166 0.19 -25.17 20.03
CA ALA A 166 0.88 -24.65 18.86
C ALA A 166 1.65 -23.38 19.26
N ILE A 167 2.74 -23.12 18.56
CA ILE A 167 3.55 -21.92 18.74
C ILE A 167 3.77 -21.30 17.36
N THR A 168 3.31 -20.07 17.20
CA THR A 168 3.45 -19.30 15.96
C THR A 168 4.12 -17.97 16.20
N ILE A 169 4.86 -17.48 15.23
CA ILE A 169 5.38 -16.12 15.21
C ILE A 169 4.82 -15.39 14.00
N SER A 170 4.40 -14.15 14.24
CA SER A 170 3.98 -13.22 13.19
C SER A 170 5.20 -12.41 12.74
N ILE A 171 5.50 -12.44 11.45
CA ILE A 171 6.64 -11.76 10.85
C ILE A 171 6.12 -10.66 9.92
N GLU A 172 6.71 -9.47 10.00
CA GLU A 172 6.39 -8.39 9.09
C GLU A 172 6.67 -8.80 7.63
N PRO A 173 5.80 -8.41 6.69
CA PRO A 173 5.99 -8.76 5.29
C PRO A 173 7.21 -8.03 4.73
N SER A 174 8.14 -8.78 4.15
CA SER A 174 9.20 -8.28 3.29
C SER A 174 8.92 -8.63 1.82
N ILE A 175 9.52 -7.91 0.88
CA ILE A 175 9.38 -8.19 -0.56
C ILE A 175 9.83 -9.62 -0.87
N GLU A 176 10.93 -10.07 -0.29
CA GLU A 176 11.47 -11.43 -0.51
C GLU A 176 10.52 -12.53 -0.02
N PHE A 177 9.81 -12.28 1.10
CA PHE A 177 8.81 -13.20 1.62
C PHE A 177 7.53 -13.20 0.80
N MET A 178 7.15 -12.07 0.20
CA MET A 178 5.96 -11.97 -0.65
C MET A 178 6.08 -12.77 -1.94
N GLU A 179 7.29 -12.96 -2.47
CA GLU A 179 7.56 -13.76 -3.66
C GLU A 179 7.55 -15.28 -3.37
N ARG A 180 7.73 -15.69 -2.14
CA ARG A 180 7.62 -17.08 -1.70
C ARG A 180 6.17 -17.47 -1.41
N CYS A 181 5.38 -17.63 -2.47
CA CYS A 181 3.98 -18.06 -2.37
C CYS A 181 3.85 -19.45 -1.74
N GLY A 182 2.84 -19.64 -0.88
CA GLY A 182 2.40 -20.94 -0.41
C GLY A 182 2.01 -21.04 1.05
N MET A 183 2.34 -20.05 1.89
CA MET A 183 1.99 -20.09 3.32
C MET A 183 0.65 -19.38 3.56
N SER A 184 -0.31 -20.11 4.14
CA SER A 184 -1.63 -19.54 4.54
C SER A 184 -2.38 -18.84 3.42
N THR A 185 -2.29 -19.32 2.18
CA THR A 185 -2.80 -18.60 1.00
C THR A 185 -4.31 -18.38 1.07
N SER A 186 -5.10 -19.36 1.51
CA SER A 186 -6.56 -19.23 1.65
C SER A 186 -6.92 -18.18 2.68
N THR A 187 -6.33 -18.26 3.87
CA THR A 187 -6.58 -17.35 4.99
C THR A 187 -6.12 -15.93 4.68
N ARG A 188 -4.99 -15.76 4.00
CA ARG A 188 -4.53 -14.45 3.51
C ARG A 188 -5.48 -13.84 2.48
N ASN A 189 -6.04 -14.65 1.59
CA ASN A 189 -7.04 -14.19 0.62
C ASN A 189 -8.36 -13.81 1.32
N ALA A 190 -8.77 -14.56 2.35
CA ALA A 190 -9.92 -14.21 3.18
C ALA A 190 -9.68 -12.90 3.94
N ALA A 191 -8.51 -12.73 4.55
CA ALA A 191 -8.13 -11.50 5.25
C ALA A 191 -8.14 -10.26 4.33
N ARG A 192 -7.65 -10.40 3.09
CA ARG A 192 -7.68 -9.31 2.10
C ARG A 192 -9.09 -8.93 1.66
N LYS A 193 -10.03 -9.86 1.67
CA LYS A 193 -11.44 -9.57 1.40
C LYS A 193 -12.11 -8.85 2.56
N LEU A 194 -11.81 -9.25 3.80
CA LEU A 194 -12.31 -8.59 5.00
C LEU A 194 -11.68 -7.19 5.17
N TRP A 195 -10.39 -7.09 4.96
CA TRP A 195 -9.60 -5.87 5.18
C TRP A 195 -8.77 -5.53 3.93
N PRO A 196 -9.40 -4.96 2.89
CA PRO A 196 -8.72 -4.74 1.60
C PRO A 196 -7.60 -3.70 1.67
N TYR A 197 -7.63 -2.79 2.64
CA TYR A 197 -6.69 -1.67 2.71
C TYR A 197 -5.67 -1.79 3.84
N GLN A 198 -6.09 -2.23 5.01
CA GLN A 198 -5.24 -2.33 6.20
C GLN A 198 -5.87 -3.28 7.21
N LEU A 199 -5.05 -4.15 7.81
CA LEU A 199 -5.45 -4.92 8.98
C LEU A 199 -5.69 -3.94 10.14
N PRO A 200 -6.87 -3.98 10.82
CA PRO A 200 -7.07 -3.19 12.03
C PRO A 200 -6.05 -3.56 13.11
N LEU A 201 -5.68 -2.60 13.96
CA LEU A 201 -4.68 -2.82 15.01
C LEU A 201 -5.31 -3.15 16.37
N ASP A 202 -6.59 -2.81 16.53
CA ASP A 202 -7.30 -3.00 17.79
C ASP A 202 -7.86 -4.43 17.91
N HIS A 203 -7.79 -5.01 19.11
CA HIS A 203 -8.37 -6.31 19.44
C HIS A 203 -7.92 -7.48 18.56
N PRO A 204 -6.61 -7.77 18.46
CA PRO A 204 -6.05 -8.73 17.51
C PRO A 204 -6.66 -10.15 17.65
N GLU A 205 -6.98 -10.60 18.84
CA GLU A 205 -7.62 -11.90 19.06
C GLU A 205 -9.03 -11.95 18.45
N LYS A 206 -9.82 -10.87 18.59
CA LYS A 206 -11.15 -10.79 17.96
C LYS A 206 -11.04 -10.75 16.42
N LEU A 207 -10.02 -10.08 15.88
CA LEU A 207 -9.78 -10.08 14.43
C LEU A 207 -9.40 -11.48 13.94
N ALA A 208 -8.58 -12.20 14.68
CA ALA A 208 -8.23 -13.59 14.37
C ALA A 208 -9.48 -14.49 14.39
N GLU A 209 -10.36 -14.33 15.38
CA GLU A 209 -11.62 -15.08 15.45
C GLU A 209 -12.58 -14.72 14.30
N MET A 210 -12.68 -13.45 13.94
CA MET A 210 -13.48 -13.00 12.79
C MET A 210 -12.97 -13.60 11.48
N LEU A 211 -11.65 -13.60 11.27
CA LEU A 211 -11.03 -14.17 10.08
C LEU A 211 -11.25 -15.67 10.01
N PHE A 212 -11.05 -16.37 11.13
CA PHE A 212 -11.31 -17.81 11.24
C PHE A 212 -12.78 -18.14 10.91
N ARG A 213 -13.75 -17.40 11.46
CA ARG A 213 -15.18 -17.59 11.20
C ARG A 213 -15.56 -17.26 9.75
N TYR A 214 -14.96 -16.23 9.16
CA TYR A 214 -15.18 -15.85 7.76
C TYR A 214 -14.66 -16.92 6.80
N GLU A 215 -13.50 -17.50 7.09
CA GLU A 215 -12.94 -18.59 6.28
C GLU A 215 -13.75 -19.89 6.42
N ASN A 216 -14.37 -20.10 7.57
CA ASN A 216 -15.13 -21.29 7.91
C ASN A 216 -16.65 -21.01 7.99
N GLU A 217 -17.23 -20.53 6.87
CA GLU A 217 -18.66 -20.26 6.78
C GLU A 217 -19.51 -21.51 7.08
N PRO A 218 -20.72 -21.36 7.66
CA PRO A 218 -21.63 -22.47 7.89
C PRO A 218 -21.92 -23.27 6.62
N GLY A 219 -21.78 -24.59 6.71
CA GLY A 219 -21.98 -25.49 5.57
C GLY A 219 -20.72 -25.90 4.82
N ARG A 220 -19.55 -25.40 5.20
CA ARG A 220 -18.28 -25.87 4.67
C ARG A 220 -17.99 -27.32 5.13
N THR A 221 -17.53 -28.16 4.19
CA THR A 221 -17.17 -29.56 4.48
C THR A 221 -15.78 -29.71 5.10
N GLU A 222 -14.88 -28.78 4.76
CA GLU A 222 -13.52 -28.75 5.28
C GLU A 222 -13.31 -27.47 6.07
N ILE A 223 -12.90 -27.59 7.32
CA ILE A 223 -12.67 -26.47 8.22
C ILE A 223 -11.16 -26.23 8.32
N SER A 224 -10.74 -25.03 7.98
CA SER A 224 -9.38 -24.54 8.20
C SER A 224 -9.15 -24.36 9.70
N GLY A 225 -7.96 -24.70 10.19
CA GLY A 225 -7.60 -24.48 11.59
C GLY A 225 -7.34 -22.99 11.91
N ALA A 226 -7.23 -22.68 13.19
CA ALA A 226 -7.11 -21.31 13.67
C ALA A 226 -5.68 -20.74 13.63
N GLN A 227 -4.66 -21.58 13.42
CA GLN A 227 -3.24 -21.14 13.46
C GLN A 227 -2.95 -20.03 12.47
N ASP A 228 -3.51 -20.12 11.24
CA ASP A 228 -3.31 -19.13 10.19
C ASP A 228 -3.91 -17.77 10.55
N SER A 229 -5.14 -17.75 11.03
CA SER A 229 -5.84 -16.53 11.42
C SER A 229 -5.17 -15.86 12.63
N ILE A 230 -4.73 -16.64 13.60
CA ILE A 230 -3.99 -16.16 14.77
C ILE A 230 -2.65 -15.56 14.35
N GLY A 231 -1.86 -16.28 13.56
CA GLY A 231 -0.55 -15.80 13.10
C GLY A 231 -0.60 -14.58 12.18
N ILE A 232 -1.72 -14.36 11.48
CA ILE A 232 -1.90 -13.15 10.65
C ILE A 232 -2.32 -11.95 11.51
N CYS A 233 -3.24 -12.14 12.47
CA CYS A 233 -3.85 -11.03 13.19
C CYS A 233 -3.15 -10.69 14.50
N MET A 234 -2.45 -11.64 15.13
CA MET A 234 -1.82 -11.43 16.43
C MET A 234 -0.31 -11.21 16.27
N PRO A 235 0.21 -10.02 16.62
CA PRO A 235 1.63 -9.71 16.47
C PRO A 235 2.51 -10.49 17.45
N GLY A 236 3.78 -10.67 17.07
CA GLY A 236 4.80 -11.28 17.92
C GLY A 236 4.67 -12.81 18.03
N LEU A 237 5.21 -13.33 19.13
CA LEU A 237 5.22 -14.77 19.43
C LEU A 237 3.99 -15.15 20.21
N ASN A 238 3.21 -16.13 19.70
CA ASN A 238 1.96 -16.59 20.28
C ASN A 238 2.00 -18.10 20.50
N ARG A 239 1.51 -18.55 21.68
CA ARG A 239 1.18 -19.97 21.89
C ARG A 239 -0.31 -20.11 22.14
N HIS A 240 -0.90 -21.14 21.56
CA HIS A 240 -2.33 -21.39 21.63
C HIS A 240 -2.59 -22.88 21.85
N TYR A 241 -3.48 -23.14 22.83
CA TYR A 241 -3.78 -24.47 23.33
C TYR A 241 -5.08 -25.02 22.76
N TYR A 242 -5.01 -26.20 22.18
CA TYR A 242 -6.16 -26.89 21.59
C TYR A 242 -6.53 -28.10 22.37
N ASP A 243 -7.85 -28.25 22.59
CA ASP A 243 -8.46 -29.35 23.35
C ASP A 243 -9.81 -29.69 22.70
N GLY A 244 -9.78 -30.54 21.67
CA GLY A 244 -10.95 -31.03 20.96
C GLY A 244 -11.58 -30.12 19.92
N GLY A 245 -11.18 -28.84 19.84
CA GLY A 245 -11.75 -27.84 18.93
C GLY A 245 -10.81 -27.37 17.82
N TYR A 246 -11.35 -26.62 16.84
CA TYR A 246 -10.60 -25.90 15.81
C TYR A 246 -10.08 -24.54 16.31
N TRP A 247 -10.78 -23.94 17.29
CA TRP A 247 -10.37 -22.70 17.96
C TRP A 247 -9.71 -23.04 19.28
N PRO A 248 -8.61 -22.38 19.65
CA PRO A 248 -7.91 -22.68 20.90
C PRO A 248 -8.74 -22.28 22.12
N THR A 249 -8.63 -23.05 23.21
CA THR A 249 -9.25 -22.73 24.49
C THR A 249 -8.44 -21.70 25.28
N ARG A 250 -7.19 -21.47 24.91
CA ARG A 250 -6.30 -20.50 25.55
C ARG A 250 -5.27 -19.98 24.57
N ILE A 251 -5.07 -18.66 24.54
CA ILE A 251 -4.02 -17.98 23.76
C ILE A 251 -3.17 -17.16 24.73
N GLU A 252 -1.86 -17.22 24.55
CA GLU A 252 -0.88 -16.45 25.30
C GLU A 252 0.10 -15.81 24.33
N SER A 253 0.28 -14.49 24.43
CA SER A 253 1.18 -13.70 23.59
C SER A 253 2.41 -13.25 24.36
N CYS A 254 3.56 -13.31 23.74
CA CYS A 254 4.81 -12.73 24.24
C CYS A 254 5.16 -11.50 23.41
N HIS A 255 5.36 -10.38 24.10
CA HIS A 255 5.73 -9.10 23.50
C HIS A 255 7.12 -8.65 23.96
N ASP A 256 7.95 -9.57 24.45
CA ASP A 256 9.32 -9.27 24.88
C ASP A 256 10.20 -9.07 23.66
N GLU A 257 10.61 -7.82 23.42
CA GLU A 257 11.46 -7.44 22.28
C GLU A 257 12.81 -8.16 22.27
N SER A 258 13.32 -8.57 23.43
CA SER A 258 14.59 -9.31 23.52
C SER A 258 14.49 -10.73 22.95
N ILE A 259 13.28 -11.25 22.78
CA ILE A 259 13.01 -12.58 22.19
C ILE A 259 12.67 -12.44 20.70
N LEU A 260 12.22 -11.25 20.28
CA LEU A 260 11.76 -10.97 18.91
C LEU A 260 12.83 -10.30 18.04
N SER A 261 13.94 -9.87 18.63
CA SER A 261 15.10 -9.30 17.96
C SER A 261 16.14 -10.40 17.66
#